data_0c4093b53e3640428bec08d8212bda14
#
_entry.id   0c4093b53e3640428bec08d8212bda14
#
_cell.length_a   1.000
_cell.length_b   1.000
_cell.length_c   1.000
_cell.angle_alpha   90.00
_cell.angle_beta   90.00
_cell.angle_gamma   90.00
#
_symmetry.space_group_name_H-M   'P 1'
#
loop_
_entity.id
_entity.type
_entity.pdbx_description
1 polymer ?
#
loop_
_entity_poly.entity_id
_entity_poly.type
_entity_poly.pdbx_seq_one_letter_code
_entity_poly.pdbx_strand_id
1 'polypeptide(L)'
;MPKIEGNARNRILDAAFALFSEKGFTATSTRDIADAVGIKAASLYNHFAGKRELFDALVERETDYVLEQVRLVGAMATPDDDSTAYAKLEGNALADLVWDSYKPFFENDRVKMLMRMLAANRYADKNCKALYETIFIERPIAIQGTIFERLVSEGRFGPCDTQLTAVQFHSPMLMLMERQSEAREAREFCRAHTEAFNALHGKES
;
A
#
# COMPACT_ATOMS: atom_id res chain seq x y z
N MET A 1 -12.88 36.33 -1.03
CA MET A 1 -13.28 35.07 -0.38
C MET A 1 -13.04 33.88 -1.32
N PRO A 2 -11.87 33.25 -1.33
CA PRO A 2 -11.63 32.06 -2.16
C PRO A 2 -11.35 30.77 -1.35
N LYS A 3 -11.85 30.62 -0.10
CA LYS A 3 -11.51 29.48 0.78
C LYS A 3 -12.55 28.35 0.84
N ILE A 4 -13.69 28.48 0.12
CA ILE A 4 -14.82 27.55 0.26
C ILE A 4 -14.79 26.44 -0.82
N GLU A 5 -14.28 26.70 -2.01
CA GLU A 5 -14.29 25.71 -3.11
C GLU A 5 -13.32 24.53 -2.89
N GLY A 6 -12.11 24.78 -2.42
CA GLY A 6 -11.14 23.73 -2.12
C GLY A 6 -11.60 22.77 -1.01
N ASN A 7 -12.37 23.28 -0.04
CA ASN A 7 -12.93 22.47 1.03
C ASN A 7 -14.09 21.59 0.55
N ALA A 8 -14.97 22.09 -0.34
CA ALA A 8 -16.11 21.32 -0.85
C ALA A 8 -15.65 20.16 -1.74
N ARG A 9 -14.70 20.39 -2.65
CA ARG A 9 -14.12 19.36 -3.52
C ARG A 9 -13.49 18.23 -2.70
N ASN A 10 -12.71 18.55 -1.67
CA ASN A 10 -12.09 17.56 -0.81
C ASN A 10 -13.12 16.78 0.01
N ARG A 11 -14.16 17.42 0.55
CA ARG A 11 -15.25 16.74 1.25
C ARG A 11 -15.99 15.74 0.35
N ILE A 12 -16.18 16.07 -0.94
CA ILE A 12 -16.76 15.15 -1.92
C ILE A 12 -15.84 13.97 -2.15
N LEU A 13 -14.54 14.19 -2.32
CA LEU A 13 -13.55 13.11 -2.47
C LEU A 13 -13.49 12.20 -1.23
N ASP A 14 -13.54 12.77 -0.01
CA ASP A 14 -13.49 11.98 1.22
C ASP A 14 -14.75 11.11 1.40
N ALA A 15 -15.93 11.66 1.12
CA ALA A 15 -17.18 10.90 1.15
C ALA A 15 -17.22 9.81 0.05
N ALA A 16 -16.74 10.13 -1.15
CA ALA A 16 -16.62 9.16 -2.23
C ALA A 16 -15.64 8.03 -1.87
N PHE A 17 -14.52 8.36 -1.22
CA PHE A 17 -13.53 7.37 -0.79
C PHE A 17 -14.14 6.36 0.20
N ALA A 18 -14.84 6.85 1.22
CA ALA A 18 -15.54 5.99 2.16
C ALA A 18 -16.53 5.05 1.45
N LEU A 19 -17.40 5.61 0.60
CA LEU A 19 -18.42 4.85 -0.10
C LEU A 19 -17.85 3.85 -1.12
N PHE A 20 -16.85 4.25 -1.91
CA PHE A 20 -16.22 3.35 -2.88
C PHE A 20 -15.41 2.24 -2.22
N SER A 21 -14.77 2.50 -1.08
CA SER A 21 -14.03 1.47 -0.35
C SER A 21 -14.93 0.47 0.37
N GLU A 22 -16.18 0.87 0.71
CA GLU A 22 -17.17 0.01 1.39
C GLU A 22 -18.05 -0.75 0.39
N LYS A 23 -18.65 -0.04 -0.58
CA LYS A 23 -19.67 -0.58 -1.48
C LYS A 23 -19.16 -0.88 -2.90
N GLY A 24 -17.95 -0.40 -3.23
CA GLY A 24 -17.39 -0.45 -4.58
C GLY A 24 -17.91 0.65 -5.49
N PHE A 25 -17.22 0.84 -6.63
CA PHE A 25 -17.56 1.88 -7.61
C PHE A 25 -18.95 1.69 -8.21
N THR A 26 -19.28 0.47 -8.60
CA THR A 26 -20.55 0.18 -9.32
C THR A 26 -21.78 0.45 -8.46
N ALA A 27 -21.75 0.05 -7.20
CA ALA A 27 -22.89 0.16 -6.29
C ALA A 27 -23.08 1.57 -5.69
N THR A 28 -22.11 2.46 -5.82
CA THR A 28 -22.17 3.82 -5.30
C THR A 28 -22.68 4.79 -6.39
N SER A 29 -23.70 5.59 -6.10
CA SER A 29 -24.21 6.63 -7.01
C SER A 29 -23.64 8.02 -6.63
N THR A 30 -23.70 8.97 -7.58
CA THR A 30 -23.39 10.39 -7.30
C THR A 30 -24.35 11.00 -6.29
N ARG A 31 -25.58 10.46 -6.19
CA ARG A 31 -26.57 10.89 -5.21
C ARG A 31 -26.18 10.44 -3.81
N ASP A 32 -25.71 9.21 -3.64
CA ASP A 32 -25.22 8.70 -2.34
C ASP A 32 -24.07 9.57 -1.82
N ILE A 33 -23.16 9.97 -2.72
CA ILE A 33 -22.03 10.84 -2.37
C ILE A 33 -22.52 12.24 -1.99
N ALA A 34 -23.43 12.82 -2.75
CA ALA A 34 -23.98 14.14 -2.48
C ALA A 34 -24.74 14.15 -1.14
N ASP A 35 -25.52 13.11 -0.85
CA ASP A 35 -26.25 12.95 0.40
C ASP A 35 -25.29 12.81 1.60
N ALA A 36 -24.21 12.04 1.44
CA ALA A 36 -23.16 11.89 2.47
C ALA A 36 -22.42 13.21 2.80
N VAL A 37 -22.26 14.09 1.83
CA VAL A 37 -21.65 15.43 2.01
C VAL A 37 -22.65 16.46 2.51
N GLY A 38 -23.97 16.19 2.38
CA GLY A 38 -25.04 17.13 2.69
C GLY A 38 -25.21 18.23 1.65
N ILE A 39 -25.00 17.92 0.36
CA ILE A 39 -25.17 18.85 -0.76
C ILE A 39 -26.22 18.32 -1.75
N LYS A 40 -26.75 19.21 -2.60
CA LYS A 40 -27.61 18.77 -3.71
C LYS A 40 -26.75 18.04 -4.76
N ALA A 41 -27.28 16.98 -5.36
CA ALA A 41 -26.59 16.25 -6.43
C ALA A 41 -26.13 17.16 -7.58
N ALA A 42 -26.91 18.18 -7.92
CA ALA A 42 -26.52 19.20 -8.92
C ALA A 42 -25.24 19.96 -8.54
N SER A 43 -24.99 20.17 -7.24
CA SER A 43 -23.78 20.86 -6.77
C SER A 43 -22.51 20.02 -6.93
N LEU A 44 -22.64 18.68 -6.95
CA LEU A 44 -21.50 17.78 -7.22
C LEU A 44 -20.98 17.98 -8.64
N TYR A 45 -21.88 18.22 -9.60
CA TYR A 45 -21.51 18.43 -11.01
C TYR A 45 -20.78 19.76 -11.26
N ASN A 46 -20.78 20.71 -10.29
CA ASN A 46 -19.92 21.89 -10.36
C ASN A 46 -18.44 21.57 -10.07
N HIS A 47 -18.15 20.40 -9.49
CA HIS A 47 -16.80 20.00 -9.09
C HIS A 47 -16.24 18.84 -9.94
N PHE A 48 -17.12 17.97 -10.45
CA PHE A 48 -16.77 16.79 -11.25
C PHE A 48 -17.83 16.57 -12.32
N ALA A 49 -17.40 16.36 -13.57
CA ALA A 49 -18.34 16.14 -14.69
C ALA A 49 -19.15 14.82 -14.54
N GLY A 50 -18.73 13.92 -13.64
CA GLY A 50 -19.45 12.69 -13.36
C GLY A 50 -18.73 11.79 -12.36
N LYS A 51 -19.36 10.63 -12.07
CA LYS A 51 -18.84 9.66 -11.12
C LYS A 51 -17.45 9.12 -11.52
N ARG A 52 -17.19 8.99 -12.82
CA ARG A 52 -15.91 8.50 -13.33
C ARG A 52 -14.78 9.49 -13.06
N GLU A 53 -14.96 10.77 -13.42
CA GLU A 53 -13.95 11.80 -13.15
C GLU A 53 -13.66 11.94 -11.65
N LEU A 54 -14.71 11.88 -10.82
CA LEU A 54 -14.55 11.89 -9.37
C LEU A 54 -13.74 10.70 -8.88
N PHE A 55 -13.98 9.50 -9.42
CA PHE A 55 -13.24 8.29 -9.07
C PHE A 55 -11.79 8.40 -9.50
N ASP A 56 -11.49 8.87 -10.71
CA ASP A 56 -10.13 9.02 -11.21
C ASP A 56 -9.34 10.04 -10.38
N ALA A 57 -9.94 11.20 -10.07
CA ALA A 57 -9.32 12.20 -9.20
C ALA A 57 -9.09 11.69 -7.76
N LEU A 58 -9.98 10.84 -7.27
CA LEU A 58 -9.82 10.18 -5.98
C LEU A 58 -8.65 9.19 -6.00
N VAL A 59 -8.60 8.31 -7.00
CA VAL A 59 -7.52 7.31 -7.16
C VAL A 59 -6.17 8.00 -7.23
N GLU A 60 -6.04 9.07 -8.02
CA GLU A 60 -4.82 9.87 -8.12
C GLU A 60 -4.41 10.42 -6.75
N ARG A 61 -5.30 11.13 -6.06
CA ARG A 61 -5.03 11.72 -4.73
C ARG A 61 -4.59 10.68 -3.70
N GLU A 62 -5.28 9.54 -3.65
CA GLU A 62 -4.99 8.51 -2.65
C GLU A 62 -3.71 7.74 -2.97
N THR A 63 -3.43 7.54 -4.26
CA THR A 63 -2.17 6.94 -4.70
C THR A 63 -0.98 7.82 -4.30
N ASP A 64 -1.04 9.12 -4.57
CA ASP A 64 0.00 10.07 -4.17
C ASP A 64 0.23 10.07 -2.66
N TYR A 65 -0.87 10.05 -1.89
CA TYR A 65 -0.80 9.96 -0.43
C TYR A 65 -0.08 8.68 0.03
N VAL A 66 -0.46 7.52 -0.53
CA VAL A 66 0.13 6.23 -0.12
C VAL A 66 1.61 6.16 -0.50
N LEU A 67 1.98 6.62 -1.70
CA LEU A 67 3.37 6.67 -2.13
C LEU A 67 4.23 7.57 -1.23
N GLU A 68 3.68 8.68 -0.76
CA GLU A 68 4.38 9.55 0.21
C GLU A 68 4.51 8.88 1.58
N GLN A 69 3.48 8.18 2.07
CA GLN A 69 3.59 7.43 3.34
C GLN A 69 4.67 6.35 3.26
N VAL A 70 4.71 5.60 2.18
CA VAL A 70 5.74 4.57 1.94
C VAL A 70 7.14 5.19 1.86
N ARG A 71 7.28 6.36 1.23
CA ARG A 71 8.54 7.11 1.17
C ARG A 71 9.02 7.59 2.54
N LEU A 72 8.11 8.11 3.38
CA LEU A 72 8.43 8.65 4.71
C LEU A 72 8.89 7.57 5.70
N VAL A 73 8.45 6.33 5.55
CA VAL A 73 8.90 5.23 6.42
C VAL A 73 10.36 4.84 6.14
N GLY A 74 10.95 5.27 5.03
CA GLY A 74 12.39 5.11 4.70
C GLY A 74 12.83 3.66 4.43
N ALA A 75 12.01 2.69 4.76
CA ALA A 75 12.31 1.28 4.63
C ALA A 75 11.91 0.69 3.27
N MET A 76 11.01 1.37 2.55
CA MET A 76 10.66 1.07 1.16
C MET A 76 11.07 2.23 0.24
N ALA A 77 12.16 2.85 0.58
CA ALA A 77 12.83 3.80 -0.28
C ALA A 77 13.07 3.19 -1.67
N THR A 78 13.25 4.00 -2.66
CA THR A 78 13.56 3.58 -4.02
C THR A 78 14.80 2.67 -4.04
N PRO A 79 15.03 1.84 -5.06
CA PRO A 79 16.23 0.99 -5.17
C PRO A 79 17.56 1.73 -4.97
N ASP A 80 17.57 3.06 -5.12
CA ASP A 80 18.72 3.93 -4.90
C ASP A 80 18.91 4.36 -3.45
N ASP A 81 17.92 4.17 -2.56
CA ASP A 81 18.01 4.47 -1.15
C ASP A 81 18.46 3.22 -0.36
N ASP A 82 19.45 3.43 0.41
CA ASP A 82 20.26 2.64 1.33
C ASP A 82 19.72 1.25 1.78
N SER A 83 19.81 0.25 0.90
CA SER A 83 19.63 -1.17 1.29
C SER A 83 20.64 -1.63 2.36
N THR A 84 21.68 -0.78 2.67
CA THR A 84 22.68 -1.06 3.71
C THR A 84 22.08 -1.13 5.11
N ALA A 85 20.94 -0.48 5.37
CA ALA A 85 20.28 -0.53 6.66
C ALA A 85 19.91 -1.99 7.03
N TYR A 86 19.37 -2.75 6.07
CA TYR A 86 19.01 -4.16 6.28
C TYR A 86 20.25 -5.06 6.48
N ALA A 87 21.34 -4.73 5.80
CA ALA A 87 22.56 -5.54 5.85
C ALA A 87 23.29 -5.47 7.21
N LYS A 88 23.05 -4.44 8.03
CA LYS A 88 23.72 -4.20 9.30
C LYS A 88 22.94 -4.67 10.54
N LEU A 89 21.65 -5.03 10.36
CA LEU A 89 20.77 -5.38 11.47
C LEU A 89 20.65 -6.89 11.65
N GLU A 90 20.51 -7.32 12.89
CA GLU A 90 20.35 -8.72 13.29
C GLU A 90 19.19 -8.86 14.29
N GLY A 91 18.61 -10.06 14.35
CA GLY A 91 17.60 -10.42 15.32
C GLY A 91 16.38 -9.50 15.31
N ASN A 92 15.99 -9.02 16.49
CA ASN A 92 14.80 -8.21 16.67
C ASN A 92 14.85 -6.88 15.88
N ALA A 93 16.01 -6.26 15.75
CA ALA A 93 16.16 -5.00 15.05
C ALA A 93 15.87 -5.14 13.54
N LEU A 94 16.24 -6.28 12.93
CA LEU A 94 15.89 -6.59 11.55
C LEU A 94 14.37 -6.78 11.39
N ALA A 95 13.75 -7.56 12.29
CA ALA A 95 12.32 -7.80 12.26
C ALA A 95 11.50 -6.51 12.48
N ASP A 96 11.94 -5.62 13.35
CA ASP A 96 11.31 -4.34 13.59
C ASP A 96 11.44 -3.41 12.36
N LEU A 97 12.58 -3.37 11.69
CA LEU A 97 12.76 -2.60 10.46
C LEU A 97 11.86 -3.14 9.32
N VAL A 98 11.80 -4.47 9.18
CA VAL A 98 10.88 -5.09 8.21
C VAL A 98 9.43 -4.75 8.54
N TRP A 99 9.05 -4.82 9.82
CA TRP A 99 7.71 -4.41 10.24
C TRP A 99 7.41 -2.95 9.91
N ASP A 100 8.34 -2.04 10.16
CA ASP A 100 8.15 -0.61 9.87
C ASP A 100 7.85 -0.35 8.39
N SER A 101 8.38 -1.17 7.48
CA SER A 101 8.05 -1.08 6.05
C SER A 101 6.65 -1.58 5.71
N TYR A 102 6.10 -2.52 6.47
CA TYR A 102 4.74 -3.04 6.29
C TYR A 102 3.68 -2.33 7.12
N LYS A 103 4.07 -1.69 8.21
CA LYS A 103 3.19 -1.04 9.18
C LYS A 103 2.11 -0.13 8.57
N PRO A 104 2.38 0.74 7.57
CA PRO A 104 1.36 1.58 6.96
C PRO A 104 0.20 0.79 6.35
N PHE A 105 0.44 -0.42 5.86
CA PHE A 105 -0.59 -1.26 5.25
C PHE A 105 -1.55 -1.88 6.27
N PHE A 106 -1.16 -1.92 7.55
CA PHE A 106 -1.97 -2.48 8.64
C PHE A 106 -2.53 -1.44 9.60
N GLU A 107 -1.83 -0.33 9.83
CA GLU A 107 -2.22 0.68 10.81
C GLU A 107 -2.81 1.95 10.18
N ASN A 108 -2.55 2.22 8.90
CA ASN A 108 -3.10 3.40 8.24
C ASN A 108 -4.41 3.06 7.53
N ASP A 109 -5.54 3.51 8.09
CA ASP A 109 -6.87 3.24 7.54
C ASP A 109 -7.03 3.74 6.10
N ARG A 110 -6.38 4.84 5.74
CA ARG A 110 -6.45 5.40 4.39
C ARG A 110 -5.73 4.52 3.37
N VAL A 111 -4.60 3.92 3.75
CA VAL A 111 -3.88 2.92 2.92
C VAL A 111 -4.74 1.67 2.74
N LYS A 112 -5.34 1.17 3.82
CA LYS A 112 -6.25 0.01 3.78
C LYS A 112 -7.47 0.27 2.90
N MET A 113 -8.04 1.48 2.97
CA MET A 113 -9.17 1.89 2.13
C MET A 113 -8.79 1.91 0.65
N LEU A 114 -7.62 2.48 0.29
CA LEU A 114 -7.15 2.46 -1.09
C LEU A 114 -6.95 1.03 -1.59
N MET A 115 -6.32 0.17 -0.82
CA MET A 115 -6.13 -1.23 -1.18
C MET A 115 -7.46 -1.92 -1.47
N ARG A 116 -8.46 -1.79 -0.59
CA ARG A 116 -9.81 -2.35 -0.81
C ARG A 116 -10.46 -1.81 -2.07
N MET A 117 -10.40 -0.51 -2.28
CA MET A 117 -11.00 0.15 -3.44
C MET A 117 -10.36 -0.34 -4.75
N LEU A 118 -9.04 -0.40 -4.82
CA LEU A 118 -8.33 -0.91 -6.00
C LEU A 118 -8.59 -2.40 -6.20
N ALA A 119 -8.53 -3.21 -5.14
CA ALA A 119 -8.79 -4.64 -5.18
C ALA A 119 -10.21 -4.96 -5.69
N ALA A 120 -11.22 -4.24 -5.21
CA ALA A 120 -12.61 -4.42 -5.61
C ALA A 120 -12.87 -4.07 -7.10
N ASN A 121 -12.05 -3.19 -7.68
CA ASN A 121 -12.24 -2.70 -9.05
C ASN A 121 -11.25 -3.28 -10.06
N ARG A 122 -10.19 -4.00 -9.63
CA ARG A 122 -9.07 -4.46 -10.49
C ARG A 122 -9.50 -5.35 -11.67
N TYR A 123 -10.61 -6.04 -11.57
CA TYR A 123 -11.10 -6.91 -12.67
C TYR A 123 -11.95 -6.16 -13.70
N ALA A 124 -12.52 -5.01 -13.34
CA ALA A 124 -13.36 -4.20 -14.20
C ALA A 124 -12.65 -2.94 -14.74
N ASP A 125 -11.55 -2.54 -14.11
CA ASP A 125 -10.83 -1.30 -14.41
C ASP A 125 -9.33 -1.56 -14.51
N LYS A 126 -8.78 -1.37 -15.71
CA LYS A 126 -7.36 -1.62 -16.00
C LYS A 126 -6.41 -0.71 -15.21
N ASN A 127 -6.82 0.54 -14.94
CA ASN A 127 -6.02 1.47 -14.14
C ASN A 127 -5.96 1.01 -12.69
N CYS A 128 -7.10 0.63 -12.10
CA CYS A 128 -7.13 0.05 -10.75
C CYS A 128 -6.28 -1.22 -10.65
N LYS A 129 -6.33 -2.08 -11.69
CA LYS A 129 -5.47 -3.27 -11.76
C LYS A 129 -4.00 -2.91 -11.74
N ALA A 130 -3.57 -2.04 -12.65
CA ALA A 130 -2.17 -1.62 -12.76
C ALA A 130 -1.66 -0.98 -11.47
N LEU A 131 -2.42 -0.08 -10.86
CA LEU A 131 -2.05 0.56 -9.59
C LEU A 131 -1.97 -0.45 -8.44
N TYR A 132 -2.94 -1.38 -8.37
CA TYR A 132 -2.92 -2.44 -7.36
C TYR A 132 -1.66 -3.30 -7.48
N GLU A 133 -1.37 -3.78 -8.68
CA GLU A 133 -0.19 -4.60 -8.97
C GLU A 133 1.10 -3.84 -8.65
N THR A 134 1.22 -2.60 -9.12
CA THR A 134 2.42 -1.78 -8.88
C THR A 134 2.65 -1.48 -7.40
N ILE A 135 1.61 -1.04 -6.66
CA ILE A 135 1.77 -0.58 -5.27
C ILE A 135 1.95 -1.74 -4.30
N PHE A 136 1.16 -2.81 -4.46
CA PHE A 136 1.06 -3.87 -3.45
C PHE A 136 1.79 -5.16 -3.82
N ILE A 137 2.28 -5.32 -5.05
CA ILE A 137 2.94 -6.54 -5.52
C ILE A 137 4.32 -6.23 -6.10
N GLU A 138 4.39 -5.54 -7.24
CA GLU A 138 5.62 -5.43 -8.03
C GLU A 138 6.71 -4.62 -7.32
N ARG A 139 6.34 -3.43 -6.83
CA ARG A 139 7.30 -2.53 -6.18
C ARG A 139 7.87 -3.11 -4.88
N PRO A 140 7.08 -3.68 -3.95
CA PRO A 140 7.62 -4.36 -2.78
C PRO A 140 8.57 -5.52 -3.14
N ILE A 141 8.19 -6.34 -4.12
CA ILE A 141 9.04 -7.46 -4.58
C ILE A 141 10.35 -6.95 -5.18
N ALA A 142 10.32 -5.91 -6.02
CA ALA A 142 11.51 -5.34 -6.62
C ALA A 142 12.49 -4.79 -5.56
N ILE A 143 11.97 -4.05 -4.57
CA ILE A 143 12.77 -3.51 -3.45
C ILE A 143 13.42 -4.66 -2.67
N GLN A 144 12.66 -5.68 -2.31
CA GLN A 144 13.18 -6.82 -1.57
C GLN A 144 14.18 -7.63 -2.38
N GLY A 145 13.96 -7.77 -3.70
CA GLY A 145 14.93 -8.39 -4.60
C GLY A 145 16.30 -7.70 -4.53
N THR A 146 16.32 -6.37 -4.59
CA THR A 146 17.55 -5.57 -4.46
C THR A 146 18.23 -5.78 -3.09
N ILE A 147 17.44 -5.85 -2.00
CA ILE A 147 17.97 -6.13 -0.65
C ILE A 147 18.61 -7.53 -0.61
N PHE A 148 17.94 -8.55 -1.15
CA PHE A 148 18.48 -9.92 -1.17
C PHE A 148 19.72 -10.06 -2.08
N GLU A 149 19.75 -9.39 -3.26
CA GLU A 149 20.94 -9.31 -4.10
C GLU A 149 22.15 -8.79 -3.30
N ARG A 150 21.94 -7.76 -2.51
CA ARG A 150 22.98 -7.21 -1.66
C ARG A 150 23.41 -8.18 -0.55
N LEU A 151 22.46 -8.78 0.16
CA LEU A 151 22.77 -9.76 1.22
C LEU A 151 23.56 -10.95 0.68
N VAL A 152 23.26 -11.42 -0.54
CA VAL A 152 24.02 -12.48 -1.22
C VAL A 152 25.42 -11.97 -1.59
N SER A 153 25.55 -10.77 -2.14
CA SER A 153 26.85 -10.20 -2.55
C SER A 153 27.78 -9.93 -1.36
N GLU A 154 27.25 -9.60 -0.21
CA GLU A 154 27.97 -9.42 1.07
C GLU A 154 28.26 -10.77 1.78
N GLY A 155 27.80 -11.89 1.22
CA GLY A 155 28.00 -13.22 1.78
C GLY A 155 27.15 -13.54 3.01
N ARG A 156 26.19 -12.68 3.37
CA ARG A 156 25.27 -12.86 4.50
C ARG A 156 24.16 -13.87 4.19
N PHE A 157 23.72 -13.93 2.94
CA PHE A 157 22.82 -14.97 2.45
C PHE A 157 23.57 -15.98 1.58
N GLY A 158 23.09 -17.21 1.57
CA GLY A 158 23.51 -18.23 0.62
C GLY A 158 23.11 -17.85 -0.82
N PRO A 159 23.76 -18.43 -1.85
CA PRO A 159 23.35 -18.22 -3.24
C PRO A 159 21.88 -18.64 -3.42
N CYS A 160 21.07 -17.75 -3.98
CA CYS A 160 19.65 -18.01 -4.26
C CYS A 160 19.18 -17.18 -5.48
N ASP A 161 18.02 -17.54 -6.03
CA ASP A 161 17.30 -16.68 -6.95
C ASP A 161 16.62 -15.55 -6.15
N THR A 162 17.20 -14.36 -6.17
CA THR A 162 16.81 -13.23 -5.34
C THR A 162 15.40 -12.73 -5.67
N GLN A 163 14.96 -12.84 -6.93
CA GLN A 163 13.61 -12.45 -7.34
C GLN A 163 12.57 -13.45 -6.82
N LEU A 164 12.83 -14.76 -6.98
CA LEU A 164 11.96 -15.78 -6.40
C LEU A 164 11.92 -15.69 -4.87
N THR A 165 13.06 -15.43 -4.24
CA THR A 165 13.19 -15.23 -2.80
C THR A 165 12.37 -14.02 -2.33
N ALA A 166 12.36 -12.92 -3.08
CA ALA A 166 11.55 -11.74 -2.79
C ALA A 166 10.04 -12.03 -2.89
N VAL A 167 9.61 -12.79 -3.90
CA VAL A 167 8.22 -13.25 -4.03
C VAL A 167 7.82 -14.10 -2.82
N GLN A 168 8.65 -15.06 -2.41
CA GLN A 168 8.39 -15.92 -1.25
C GLN A 168 8.30 -15.14 0.06
N PHE A 169 9.13 -14.10 0.21
CA PHE A 169 9.12 -13.24 1.39
C PHE A 169 7.87 -12.34 1.43
N HIS A 170 7.52 -11.72 0.32
CA HIS A 170 6.40 -10.76 0.26
C HIS A 170 5.01 -11.42 0.28
N SER A 171 4.86 -12.58 -0.35
CA SER A 171 3.54 -13.20 -0.56
C SER A 171 2.72 -13.42 0.73
N PRO A 172 3.29 -13.90 1.85
CA PRO A 172 2.54 -14.05 3.09
C PRO A 172 2.07 -12.72 3.67
N MET A 173 2.87 -11.66 3.54
CA MET A 173 2.50 -10.31 3.98
C MET A 173 1.36 -9.74 3.15
N LEU A 174 1.40 -9.93 1.82
CA LEU A 174 0.31 -9.54 0.93
C LEU A 174 -1.00 -10.27 1.29
N MET A 175 -0.94 -11.57 1.60
CA MET A 175 -2.09 -12.33 2.06
C MET A 175 -2.72 -11.71 3.33
N LEU A 176 -1.90 -11.31 4.30
CA LEU A 176 -2.39 -10.65 5.52
C LEU A 176 -3.01 -9.28 5.23
N MET A 177 -2.43 -8.51 4.32
CA MET A 177 -2.99 -7.23 3.86
C MET A 177 -4.36 -7.44 3.18
N GLU A 178 -4.49 -8.40 2.28
CA GLU A 178 -5.76 -8.71 1.59
C GLU A 178 -6.85 -9.17 2.56
N ARG A 179 -6.49 -9.95 3.57
CA ARG A 179 -7.40 -10.37 4.64
C ARG A 179 -7.78 -9.25 5.59
N GLN A 180 -7.13 -8.10 5.52
CA GLN A 180 -7.28 -6.99 6.47
C GLN A 180 -7.02 -7.45 7.92
N SER A 181 -5.98 -8.27 8.11
CA SER A 181 -5.56 -8.77 9.42
C SER A 181 -5.28 -7.62 10.40
N GLU A 182 -5.55 -7.88 11.67
CA GLU A 182 -5.23 -6.92 12.74
C GLU A 182 -3.72 -6.64 12.79
N ALA A 183 -3.35 -5.38 13.04
CA ALA A 183 -1.95 -4.93 13.05
C ALA A 183 -1.09 -5.75 14.03
N ARG A 184 -1.63 -6.14 15.19
CA ARG A 184 -0.92 -6.98 16.16
C ARG A 184 -0.63 -8.37 15.59
N GLU A 185 -1.61 -9.03 15.01
CA GLU A 185 -1.44 -10.34 14.36
C GLU A 185 -0.40 -10.27 13.24
N ALA A 186 -0.52 -9.26 12.38
CA ALA A 186 0.39 -9.04 11.28
C ALA A 186 1.83 -8.76 11.74
N ARG A 187 2.03 -8.00 12.83
CA ARG A 187 3.35 -7.75 13.41
C ARG A 187 3.98 -9.00 13.99
N GLU A 188 3.21 -9.78 14.76
CA GLU A 188 3.67 -11.06 15.34
C GLU A 188 4.08 -12.03 14.22
N PHE A 189 3.26 -12.12 13.17
CA PHE A 189 3.57 -12.94 11.99
C PHE A 189 4.82 -12.43 11.25
N CYS A 190 4.89 -11.11 10.96
CA CYS A 190 6.02 -10.50 10.27
C CYS A 190 7.35 -10.80 10.97
N ARG A 191 7.37 -10.72 12.31
CA ARG A 191 8.53 -11.05 13.12
C ARG A 191 8.93 -12.51 12.95
N ALA A 192 8.02 -13.44 13.19
CA ALA A 192 8.27 -14.87 13.07
C ALA A 192 8.71 -15.26 11.65
N HIS A 193 8.05 -14.66 10.64
CA HIS A 193 8.38 -14.85 9.23
C HIS A 193 9.80 -14.37 8.90
N THR A 194 10.18 -13.17 9.36
CA THR A 194 11.52 -12.60 9.15
C THR A 194 12.59 -13.47 9.82
N GLU A 195 12.36 -13.91 11.06
CA GLU A 195 13.28 -14.79 11.80
C GLU A 195 13.47 -16.14 11.08
N ALA A 196 12.37 -16.80 10.70
CA ALA A 196 12.41 -18.07 9.98
C ALA A 196 13.10 -17.96 8.61
N PHE A 197 12.82 -16.86 7.89
CA PHE A 197 13.41 -16.58 6.60
C PHE A 197 14.92 -16.34 6.69
N ASN A 198 15.34 -15.56 7.69
CA ASN A 198 16.75 -15.32 7.95
C ASN A 198 17.50 -16.61 8.39
N ALA A 199 16.86 -17.48 9.18
CA ALA A 199 17.43 -18.78 9.54
C ALA A 199 17.59 -19.72 8.34
N LEU A 200 16.70 -19.61 7.32
CA LEU A 200 16.77 -20.45 6.11
C LEU A 200 17.83 -19.99 5.12
N HIS A 201 18.01 -18.69 4.95
CA HIS A 201 18.86 -18.09 3.90
C HIS A 201 20.15 -17.47 4.44
N GLY A 202 20.15 -17.07 5.72
CA GLY A 202 21.32 -16.49 6.39
C GLY A 202 22.45 -17.48 6.54
N LYS A 203 23.68 -16.99 6.44
CA LYS A 203 24.87 -17.77 6.81
C LYS A 203 25.26 -17.42 8.25
N GLU A 204 25.58 -18.44 9.02
CA GLU A 204 26.25 -18.25 10.31
C GLU A 204 27.59 -17.54 10.07
N SER A 205 27.82 -16.47 10.84
CA SER A 205 29.05 -15.66 10.79
C SER A 205 30.21 -16.41 11.43
#